data_44ca6197826944979308a5301b62fd3e
#
_entry.id   44ca6197826944979308a5301b62fd3e
#
_cell.length_a   1.000
_cell.length_b   1.000
_cell.length_c   1.000
_cell.angle_alpha   90.00
_cell.angle_beta   90.00
_cell.angle_gamma   90.00
#
_symmetry.space_group_name_H-M   'P 1'
#
loop_
_entity.id
_entity.type
_entity.pdbx_description
1 polymer ?
#
loop_
_entity_poly.entity_id
_entity_poly.type
_entity_poly.pdbx_seq_one_letter_code
_entity_poly.pdbx_strand_id
1 'polypeptide(L)'
;LANSELNEYMLPAGQTNTLSNGKKVAAPYFDFYNYAGIHRPVKLLALPKERVLDFEVTHRLVDGGAEVDYTVTTNGSHDVTVEMLDGTTKVAEASGKTGTLKITNAKLWNVHAAYLYNFVIRITDGHAVIDEYFDKIGIRTFEVKDGHFLLNGKPVYLRGFGKHEDSDIRGRGL
;
A
#
# COMPACT_ATOMS: atom_id res chain seq x y z
N LEU A 1 -21.08 -12.41 -13.19
CA LEU A 1 -20.20 -12.81 -14.32
C LEU A 1 -20.01 -11.60 -15.22
N ALA A 2 -18.77 -11.14 -15.36
CA ALA A 2 -18.46 -10.11 -16.33
C ALA A 2 -18.52 -10.73 -17.72
N ASN A 3 -19.21 -10.12 -18.63
CA ASN A 3 -19.25 -10.52 -20.03
C ASN A 3 -18.67 -9.40 -20.90
N SER A 4 -18.34 -9.72 -22.13
CA SER A 4 -17.81 -8.77 -23.11
C SER A 4 -18.88 -7.97 -23.83
N GLU A 5 -20.15 -8.10 -23.47
CA GLU A 5 -21.21 -7.33 -24.08
C GLU A 5 -21.17 -5.88 -23.61
N LEU A 6 -21.28 -4.96 -24.56
CA LEU A 6 -21.28 -3.54 -24.26
C LEU A 6 -22.56 -3.13 -23.56
N ASN A 7 -22.43 -2.39 -22.48
CA ASN A 7 -23.52 -1.74 -21.79
C ASN A 7 -23.09 -0.32 -21.35
N GLU A 8 -24.02 0.45 -20.84
CA GLU A 8 -23.81 1.84 -20.42
C GLU A 8 -22.83 2.03 -19.26
N TYR A 9 -22.51 0.95 -18.53
CA TYR A 9 -21.56 0.97 -17.39
C TYR A 9 -20.13 0.58 -17.78
N MET A 10 -19.89 0.22 -19.03
CA MET A 10 -18.54 -0.14 -19.48
C MET A 10 -17.75 1.10 -19.89
N LEU A 11 -16.57 1.25 -19.35
CA LEU A 11 -15.61 2.29 -19.72
C LEU A 11 -14.64 1.79 -20.77
N PRO A 12 -14.30 2.67 -21.70
CA PRO A 12 -15.09 3.75 -22.26
C PRO A 12 -15.94 3.19 -23.40
N ALA A 13 -17.20 3.61 -23.44
CA ALA A 13 -18.02 3.40 -24.60
C ALA A 13 -17.50 4.29 -25.74
N GLY A 14 -16.44 3.87 -26.39
CA GLY A 14 -15.97 4.49 -27.63
C GLY A 14 -16.88 4.14 -28.81
N GLN A 15 -16.32 4.12 -30.00
CA GLN A 15 -17.04 3.63 -31.17
C GLN A 15 -17.40 2.15 -31.00
N THR A 16 -18.54 1.75 -31.51
CA THR A 16 -18.96 0.35 -31.56
C THR A 16 -18.95 -0.16 -32.98
N ASN A 17 -18.43 -1.36 -33.15
CA ASN A 17 -18.53 -2.10 -34.41
C ASN A 17 -19.59 -3.19 -34.26
N THR A 18 -20.37 -3.40 -35.33
CA THR A 18 -21.32 -4.51 -35.39
C THR A 18 -20.68 -5.65 -36.17
N LEU A 19 -20.52 -6.79 -35.52
CA LEU A 19 -20.02 -8.01 -36.17
C LEU A 19 -21.09 -8.60 -37.11
N SER A 20 -20.64 -9.52 -38.00
CA SER A 20 -21.52 -10.21 -38.94
C SER A 20 -22.70 -10.98 -38.31
N ASN A 21 -22.55 -11.37 -37.06
CA ASN A 21 -23.59 -12.03 -36.25
C ASN A 21 -24.55 -11.07 -35.52
N GLY A 22 -24.44 -9.76 -35.80
CA GLY A 22 -25.25 -8.73 -35.19
C GLY A 22 -24.79 -8.26 -33.79
N LYS A 23 -23.76 -8.87 -33.19
CA LYS A 23 -23.21 -8.42 -31.90
C LYS A 23 -22.48 -7.10 -32.04
N LYS A 24 -22.71 -6.20 -31.08
CA LYS A 24 -21.96 -4.95 -30.95
C LYS A 24 -20.73 -5.18 -30.06
N VAL A 25 -19.57 -4.79 -30.53
CA VAL A 25 -18.30 -4.85 -29.80
C VAL A 25 -17.67 -3.47 -29.76
N ALA A 26 -16.93 -3.17 -28.72
CA ALA A 26 -16.17 -1.94 -28.64
C ALA A 26 -15.10 -1.92 -29.72
N ALA A 27 -15.04 -0.83 -30.48
CA ALA A 27 -13.85 -0.53 -31.26
C ALA A 27 -12.80 0.07 -30.31
N PRO A 28 -11.52 -0.34 -30.42
CA PRO A 28 -10.47 0.28 -29.62
C PRO A 28 -10.42 1.79 -29.88
N TYR A 29 -10.61 2.59 -28.84
CA TYR A 29 -10.56 4.05 -28.93
C TYR A 29 -9.38 4.64 -28.13
N PHE A 30 -8.66 3.81 -27.43
CA PHE A 30 -7.52 4.16 -26.58
C PHE A 30 -6.49 3.02 -26.62
N ASP A 31 -5.31 3.29 -26.08
CA ASP A 31 -4.12 2.43 -26.16
C ASP A 31 -4.17 1.20 -25.24
N PHE A 32 -5.34 0.65 -24.94
CA PHE A 32 -5.47 -0.58 -24.16
C PHE A 32 -6.72 -1.37 -24.55
N TYR A 33 -6.70 -2.66 -24.28
CA TYR A 33 -7.82 -3.56 -24.56
C TYR A 33 -8.81 -3.58 -23.39
N ASN A 34 -10.09 -3.63 -23.70
CA ASN A 34 -11.15 -3.75 -22.70
C ASN A 34 -11.44 -5.23 -22.40
N TYR A 35 -10.67 -5.80 -21.51
CA TYR A 35 -10.84 -7.19 -21.09
C TYR A 35 -12.01 -7.34 -20.14
N ALA A 36 -12.72 -8.48 -20.25
CA ALA A 36 -13.79 -8.86 -19.34
C ALA A 36 -13.36 -10.00 -18.43
N GLY A 37 -14.05 -10.15 -17.30
CA GLY A 37 -13.83 -11.24 -16.34
C GLY A 37 -13.09 -10.83 -15.08
N ILE A 38 -12.81 -11.81 -14.23
CA ILE A 38 -12.10 -11.63 -12.96
C ILE A 38 -10.62 -11.98 -13.21
N HIS A 39 -9.78 -10.97 -13.30
CA HIS A 39 -8.34 -11.14 -13.57
C HIS A 39 -7.46 -10.97 -12.32
N ARG A 40 -8.05 -10.61 -11.18
CA ARG A 40 -7.35 -10.53 -9.88
C ARG A 40 -7.81 -11.67 -8.97
N PRO A 41 -6.96 -12.10 -8.03
CA PRO A 41 -7.32 -13.17 -7.11
C PRO A 41 -8.58 -12.85 -6.31
N VAL A 42 -9.45 -13.81 -6.16
CA VAL A 42 -10.55 -13.79 -5.18
C VAL A 42 -10.07 -14.59 -3.96
N LYS A 43 -10.17 -13.96 -2.78
CA LYS A 43 -9.68 -14.55 -1.53
C LYS A 43 -10.83 -14.67 -0.54
N LEU A 44 -10.87 -15.76 0.19
CA LEU A 44 -11.67 -15.92 1.39
C LEU A 44 -10.75 -15.71 2.60
N LEU A 45 -11.07 -14.74 3.45
CA LEU A 45 -10.28 -14.43 4.64
C LEU A 45 -11.04 -14.86 5.89
N ALA A 46 -10.41 -15.67 6.74
CA ALA A 46 -10.85 -15.93 8.09
C ALA A 46 -10.14 -14.93 9.01
N LEU A 47 -10.89 -14.07 9.67
CA LEU A 47 -10.36 -12.99 10.51
C LEU A 47 -10.81 -13.18 11.96
N PRO A 48 -9.99 -12.77 12.95
CA PRO A 48 -10.41 -12.70 14.35
C PRO A 48 -11.63 -11.78 14.53
N LYS A 49 -12.46 -12.05 15.55
CA LYS A 49 -13.61 -11.19 15.88
C LYS A 49 -13.16 -9.79 16.21
N GLU A 50 -12.17 -9.68 17.11
CA GLU A 50 -11.47 -8.44 17.37
C GLU A 50 -10.16 -8.43 16.56
N ARG A 51 -9.94 -7.34 15.85
CA ARG A 51 -8.81 -7.22 14.92
C ARG A 51 -8.42 -5.79 14.66
N VAL A 52 -7.26 -5.61 14.10
CA VAL A 52 -6.85 -4.34 13.49
C VAL A 52 -7.73 -4.08 12.27
N LEU A 53 -8.37 -2.92 12.22
CA LEU A 53 -9.17 -2.46 11.08
C LEU A 53 -8.37 -1.57 10.15
N ASP A 54 -7.56 -0.68 10.73
CA ASP A 54 -6.75 0.29 10.01
C ASP A 54 -5.62 0.80 10.89
N PHE A 55 -4.60 1.38 10.29
CA PHE A 55 -3.56 2.10 11.01
C PHE A 55 -2.98 3.22 10.16
N GLU A 56 -2.58 4.27 10.81
CA GLU A 56 -1.85 5.40 10.22
C GLU A 56 -0.47 5.50 10.86
N VAL A 57 0.53 5.78 10.03
CA VAL A 57 1.91 5.99 10.49
C VAL A 57 2.49 7.22 9.82
N THR A 58 2.96 8.13 10.63
CA THR A 58 3.75 9.28 10.19
C THR A 58 5.09 9.28 10.89
N HIS A 59 6.08 9.93 10.31
CA HIS A 59 7.40 9.97 10.95
C HIS A 59 8.09 11.30 10.66
N ARG A 60 8.99 11.66 11.55
CA ARG A 60 9.88 12.82 11.43
C ARG A 60 11.30 12.46 11.83
N LEU A 61 12.25 13.07 11.19
CA LEU A 61 13.65 12.97 11.60
C LEU A 61 13.90 13.93 12.76
N VAL A 62 14.62 13.43 13.77
CA VAL A 62 15.04 14.18 14.94
C VAL A 62 16.55 14.01 15.10
N ASP A 63 17.15 14.86 15.94
CA ASP A 63 18.57 14.70 16.24
C ASP A 63 18.87 13.31 16.82
N GLY A 64 19.82 12.62 16.21
CA GLY A 64 20.21 11.27 16.59
C GLY A 64 19.25 10.14 16.16
N GLY A 65 18.18 10.40 15.35
CA GLY A 65 17.30 9.32 14.92
C GLY A 65 16.00 9.73 14.25
N ALA A 66 14.93 9.04 14.59
CA ALA A 66 13.58 9.33 14.09
C ALA A 66 12.52 9.06 15.15
N GLU A 67 11.43 9.78 15.07
CA GLU A 67 10.19 9.51 15.80
C GLU A 67 9.12 9.08 14.80
N VAL A 68 8.41 8.00 15.15
CA VAL A 68 7.35 7.41 14.34
C VAL A 68 6.06 7.46 15.15
N ASP A 69 5.17 8.35 14.77
CA ASP A 69 3.84 8.47 15.38
C ASP A 69 2.89 7.49 14.70
N TYR A 70 2.05 6.84 15.48
CA TYR A 70 1.08 5.89 14.96
C TYR A 70 -0.30 6.07 15.59
N THR A 71 -1.32 5.69 14.83
CA THR A 71 -2.70 5.52 15.27
C THR A 71 -3.22 4.19 14.76
N VAL A 72 -3.73 3.33 15.64
CA VAL A 72 -4.31 2.03 15.30
C VAL A 72 -5.80 2.05 15.58
N THR A 73 -6.60 1.68 14.60
CA THR A 73 -8.04 1.49 14.73
C THR A 73 -8.35 0.01 14.86
N THR A 74 -9.06 -0.36 15.93
CA THR A 74 -9.53 -1.72 16.19
C THR A 74 -11.05 -1.72 16.37
N ASN A 75 -11.68 -2.88 16.23
CA ASN A 75 -13.11 -3.06 16.52
C ASN A 75 -13.41 -3.58 17.93
N GLY A 76 -12.42 -3.58 18.82
CA GLY A 76 -12.57 -4.02 20.21
C GLY A 76 -11.79 -3.15 21.18
N SER A 77 -11.66 -3.63 22.42
CA SER A 77 -11.10 -2.88 23.54
C SER A 77 -9.86 -3.50 24.19
N HIS A 78 -9.37 -4.63 23.67
CA HIS A 78 -8.17 -5.26 24.20
C HIS A 78 -6.91 -4.41 23.99
N ASP A 79 -5.87 -4.76 24.70
CA ASP A 79 -4.60 -4.03 24.69
C ASP A 79 -3.92 -4.12 23.34
N VAL A 80 -3.38 -3.00 22.90
CA VAL A 80 -2.62 -2.87 21.66
C VAL A 80 -1.16 -2.60 21.98
N THR A 81 -0.26 -3.34 21.39
CA THR A 81 1.19 -3.10 21.41
C THR A 81 1.70 -2.92 20.00
N VAL A 82 2.56 -1.95 19.81
CA VAL A 82 3.19 -1.64 18.53
C VAL A 82 4.69 -1.72 18.66
N GLU A 83 5.31 -2.51 17.79
CA GLU A 83 6.77 -2.70 17.75
C GLU A 83 7.35 -2.28 16.41
N MET A 84 8.56 -1.74 16.46
CA MET A 84 9.40 -1.54 15.29
C MET A 84 10.64 -2.44 15.39
N LEU A 85 10.90 -3.22 14.34
CA LEU A 85 12.02 -4.15 14.29
C LEU A 85 12.99 -3.81 13.15
N ASP A 86 14.29 -3.85 13.46
CA ASP A 86 15.38 -3.84 12.48
C ASP A 86 15.74 -5.31 12.17
N GLY A 87 15.23 -5.83 11.06
CA GLY A 87 15.23 -7.26 10.80
C GLY A 87 14.38 -8.00 11.84
N THR A 88 15.01 -8.73 12.75
CA THR A 88 14.36 -9.43 13.88
C THR A 88 14.59 -8.73 15.22
N THR A 89 15.42 -7.69 15.25
CA THR A 89 15.78 -7.00 16.50
C THR A 89 14.78 -5.89 16.78
N LYS A 90 14.12 -5.93 17.94
CA LYS A 90 13.22 -4.86 18.37
C LYS A 90 14.04 -3.60 18.69
N VAL A 91 13.72 -2.49 18.01
CA VAL A 91 14.38 -1.19 18.18
C VAL A 91 13.49 -0.16 18.87
N ALA A 92 12.18 -0.34 18.86
CA ALA A 92 11.24 0.48 19.61
C ALA A 92 9.95 -0.30 19.89
N GLU A 93 9.25 0.09 20.96
CA GLU A 93 7.96 -0.46 21.36
C GLU A 93 7.13 0.61 22.04
N ALA A 94 5.83 0.57 21.86
CA ALA A 94 4.87 1.38 22.58
C ALA A 94 3.56 0.62 22.77
N SER A 95 2.81 0.96 23.83
CA SER A 95 1.50 0.40 24.11
C SER A 95 0.41 1.43 23.89
N GLY A 96 -0.77 0.96 23.50
CA GLY A 96 -1.94 1.78 23.22
C GLY A 96 -2.22 1.94 21.73
N LYS A 97 -3.42 2.42 21.42
CA LYS A 97 -3.88 2.63 20.04
C LYS A 97 -3.25 3.84 19.38
N THR A 98 -2.63 4.72 20.13
CA THR A 98 -1.87 5.87 19.64
C THR A 98 -0.57 5.98 20.42
N GLY A 99 0.48 6.41 19.76
CA GLY A 99 1.78 6.58 20.41
C GLY A 99 2.87 7.04 19.47
N THR A 100 4.08 7.14 20.04
CA THR A 100 5.29 7.51 19.32
C THR A 100 6.40 6.50 19.61
N LEU A 101 6.94 5.89 18.58
CA LEU A 101 8.12 5.03 18.63
C LEU A 101 9.37 5.88 18.38
N LYS A 102 10.37 5.79 19.26
CA LYS A 102 11.63 6.51 19.13
C LYS A 102 12.72 5.55 18.66
N ILE A 103 13.33 5.83 17.53
CA ILE A 103 14.36 5.00 16.92
C ILE A 103 15.68 5.76 16.91
N THR A 104 16.61 5.35 17.73
CA THR A 104 17.96 5.92 17.77
C THR A 104 18.77 5.43 16.57
N ASN A 105 19.55 6.32 15.96
CA ASN A 105 20.35 6.03 14.77
C ASN A 105 19.55 5.37 13.64
N ALA A 106 18.37 5.92 13.35
CA ALA A 106 17.47 5.37 12.34
C ALA A 106 18.15 5.24 10.97
N LYS A 107 18.02 4.05 10.38
CA LYS A 107 18.45 3.79 8.99
C LYS A 107 17.39 4.34 8.05
N LEU A 108 17.78 5.27 7.19
CA LEU A 108 16.84 5.95 6.32
C LEU A 108 16.64 5.19 5.01
N TRP A 109 15.40 5.17 4.55
CA TRP A 109 15.09 4.73 3.20
C TRP A 109 15.69 5.70 2.18
N ASN A 110 16.30 5.17 1.13
CA ASN A 110 16.85 5.96 0.02
C ASN A 110 16.60 5.21 -1.30
N VAL A 111 16.64 5.90 -2.44
CA VAL A 111 16.43 5.32 -3.79
C VAL A 111 17.39 4.18 -4.14
N HIS A 112 18.60 4.18 -3.59
CA HIS A 112 19.61 3.13 -3.81
C HIS A 112 19.80 2.20 -2.60
N ALA A 113 19.10 2.47 -1.50
CA ALA A 113 19.11 1.68 -0.28
C ALA A 113 17.73 1.79 0.38
N ALA A 114 16.77 1.07 -0.18
CA ALA A 114 15.36 1.08 0.24
C ALA A 114 15.19 0.33 1.58
N TYR A 115 15.77 0.89 2.65
CA TYR A 115 15.73 0.28 3.97
C TYR A 115 14.32 0.33 4.57
N LEU A 116 13.84 -0.82 5.04
CA LEU A 116 12.51 -0.97 5.60
C LEU A 116 12.61 -1.64 6.98
N TYR A 117 11.96 -1.02 7.97
CA TYR A 117 11.70 -1.63 9.26
C TYR A 117 10.44 -2.49 9.21
N ASN A 118 10.41 -3.54 10.00
CA ASN A 118 9.19 -4.29 10.23
C ASN A 118 8.37 -3.58 11.31
N PHE A 119 7.11 -3.29 11.00
CA PHE A 119 6.15 -2.66 11.89
C PHE A 119 5.11 -3.71 12.27
N VAL A 120 4.99 -3.98 13.54
CA VAL A 120 4.13 -5.05 14.06
C VAL A 120 3.14 -4.48 15.05
N ILE A 121 1.86 -4.75 14.83
CA ILE A 121 0.77 -4.40 15.73
C ILE A 121 0.23 -5.69 16.30
N ARG A 122 0.10 -5.78 17.64
CA ARG A 122 -0.55 -6.91 18.30
C ARG A 122 -1.71 -6.45 19.16
N ILE A 123 -2.80 -7.19 19.08
CA ILE A 123 -3.92 -7.10 20.02
C ILE A 123 -3.80 -8.30 20.97
N THR A 124 -3.82 -8.06 22.28
CA THR A 124 -3.62 -9.12 23.27
C THR A 124 -4.70 -9.13 24.34
N ASP A 125 -5.09 -10.34 24.75
CA ASP A 125 -5.89 -10.59 25.97
C ASP A 125 -4.95 -11.24 27.01
N GLY A 126 -4.43 -10.43 27.91
CA GLY A 126 -3.38 -10.85 28.82
C GLY A 126 -2.12 -11.32 28.05
N HIS A 127 -1.86 -12.64 28.07
CA HIS A 127 -0.72 -13.21 27.37
C HIS A 127 -1.03 -13.79 25.97
N ALA A 128 -2.32 -13.89 25.64
CA ALA A 128 -2.75 -14.46 24.37
C ALA A 128 -2.80 -13.39 23.29
N VAL A 129 -2.18 -13.66 22.12
CA VAL A 129 -2.31 -12.80 20.93
C VAL A 129 -3.65 -13.13 20.26
N ILE A 130 -4.53 -12.12 20.17
CA ILE A 130 -5.83 -12.21 19.50
C ILE A 130 -5.66 -11.95 18.02
N ASP A 131 -4.89 -10.90 17.67
CA ASP A 131 -4.61 -10.51 16.29
C ASP A 131 -3.20 -9.94 16.18
N GLU A 132 -2.57 -10.19 15.03
CA GLU A 132 -1.27 -9.64 14.69
C GLU A 132 -1.30 -9.11 13.26
N TYR A 133 -0.90 -7.86 13.09
CA TYR A 133 -0.75 -7.22 11.80
C TYR A 133 0.70 -6.84 11.56
N PHE A 134 1.17 -7.04 10.35
CA PHE A 134 2.55 -6.84 9.96
C PHE A 134 2.64 -5.99 8.69
N ASP A 135 3.49 -4.96 8.72
CA ASP A 135 3.82 -4.15 7.55
C ASP A 135 5.29 -3.72 7.55
N LYS A 136 5.73 -3.10 6.48
CA LYS A 136 7.09 -2.60 6.30
C LYS A 136 7.09 -1.09 6.12
N ILE A 137 7.86 -0.38 6.94
CA ILE A 137 7.91 1.07 6.95
C ILE A 137 9.32 1.58 6.64
N GLY A 138 9.42 2.45 5.65
CA GLY A 138 10.66 3.16 5.32
C GLY A 138 10.64 4.58 5.90
N ILE A 139 11.61 4.89 6.73
CA ILE A 139 11.76 6.22 7.34
C ILE A 139 12.48 7.13 6.35
N ARG A 140 11.84 8.21 5.92
CA ARG A 140 12.40 9.20 4.99
C ARG A 140 11.67 10.54 5.10
N THR A 141 12.32 11.62 4.72
CA THR A 141 11.63 12.87 4.40
C THR A 141 11.63 13.09 2.90
N PHE A 142 10.53 13.61 2.38
CA PHE A 142 10.41 14.03 1.00
C PHE A 142 9.78 15.42 0.97
N GLU A 143 10.48 16.39 0.43
CA GLU A 143 10.05 17.78 0.43
C GLU A 143 10.41 18.48 -0.90
N VAL A 144 9.71 19.56 -1.19
CA VAL A 144 10.03 20.47 -2.30
C VAL A 144 10.54 21.77 -1.71
N LYS A 145 11.76 22.12 -2.02
CA LYS A 145 12.39 23.37 -1.56
C LYS A 145 13.16 24.02 -2.69
N ASP A 146 12.96 25.30 -2.87
CA ASP A 146 13.61 26.11 -3.91
C ASP A 146 13.51 25.49 -5.32
N GLY A 147 12.36 24.88 -5.65
CA GLY A 147 12.12 24.21 -6.93
C GLY A 147 12.79 22.85 -7.08
N HIS A 148 13.41 22.31 -6.04
CA HIS A 148 14.07 21.01 -6.04
C HIS A 148 13.34 19.99 -5.16
N PHE A 149 13.30 18.72 -5.62
CA PHE A 149 12.91 17.61 -4.78
C PHE A 149 14.06 17.23 -3.86
N LEU A 150 13.77 17.14 -2.57
CA LEU A 150 14.74 16.71 -1.56
C LEU A 150 14.27 15.40 -0.93
N LEU A 151 15.16 14.41 -0.87
CA LEU A 151 14.99 13.17 -0.13
C LEU A 151 15.99 13.16 1.03
N ASN A 152 15.50 13.08 2.25
CA ASN A 152 16.33 13.18 3.47
C ASN A 152 17.24 14.42 3.47
N GLY A 153 16.67 15.57 3.05
CA GLY A 153 17.38 16.85 2.95
C GLY A 153 18.38 16.96 1.81
N LYS A 154 18.52 15.95 0.94
CA LYS A 154 19.45 15.96 -0.20
C LYS A 154 18.70 16.02 -1.52
N PRO A 155 19.16 16.80 -2.51
CA PRO A 155 18.56 16.84 -3.83
C PRO A 155 18.46 15.46 -4.46
N VAL A 156 17.29 15.13 -5.02
CA VAL A 156 17.05 13.89 -5.74
C VAL A 156 16.49 14.18 -7.13
N TYR A 157 17.03 13.51 -8.13
CA TYR A 157 16.54 13.57 -9.49
C TYR A 157 15.66 12.34 -9.77
N LEU A 158 14.37 12.59 -10.00
CA LEU A 158 13.41 11.54 -10.32
C LEU A 158 13.47 11.22 -11.82
N ARG A 159 13.63 9.96 -12.16
CA ARG A 159 13.55 9.45 -13.53
C ARG A 159 12.35 8.54 -13.66
N GLY A 160 11.59 8.76 -14.70
CA GLY A 160 10.39 7.96 -14.93
C GLY A 160 9.91 8.09 -16.37
N PHE A 161 9.02 7.21 -16.75
CA PHE A 161 8.32 7.25 -18.03
C PHE A 161 6.89 6.74 -17.85
N GLY A 162 5.98 7.23 -18.70
CA GLY A 162 4.63 6.66 -18.79
C GLY A 162 4.71 5.34 -19.56
N LYS A 163 3.97 4.35 -19.10
CA LYS A 163 3.88 3.04 -19.74
C LYS A 163 2.44 2.57 -19.78
N HIS A 164 1.98 2.21 -20.97
CA HIS A 164 0.80 1.40 -21.13
C HIS A 164 1.25 -0.06 -21.28
N GLU A 165 0.81 -0.88 -20.35
CA GLU A 165 1.08 -2.32 -20.40
C GLU A 165 -0.21 -3.04 -20.67
N ASP A 166 -0.26 -3.73 -21.77
CA ASP A 166 -1.37 -4.58 -22.11
C ASP A 166 -0.87 -5.90 -22.71
N SER A 167 -1.58 -6.97 -22.43
CA SER A 167 -1.23 -8.31 -22.90
C SER A 167 -2.48 -9.06 -23.31
N ASP A 168 -2.64 -9.29 -24.58
CA ASP A 168 -3.73 -10.09 -25.15
C ASP A 168 -3.71 -11.54 -24.65
N ILE A 169 -2.51 -12.10 -24.40
CA ILE A 169 -2.34 -13.45 -23.88
C ILE A 169 -2.85 -13.56 -22.43
N ARG A 170 -2.61 -12.53 -21.62
CA ARG A 170 -3.02 -12.53 -20.21
C ARG A 170 -4.40 -11.93 -19.97
N GLY A 171 -4.95 -11.20 -20.94
CA GLY A 171 -6.20 -10.47 -20.80
C GLY A 171 -6.12 -9.35 -19.74
N ARG A 172 -4.94 -8.78 -19.53
CA ARG A 172 -4.70 -7.70 -18.55
C ARG A 172 -3.35 -7.03 -18.77
N GLY A 173 -3.14 -5.89 -18.15
CA GLY A 173 -1.81 -5.30 -17.97
C GLY A 173 -0.92 -6.18 -17.07
N LEU A 174 0.37 -6.01 -17.18
CA LEU A 174 1.40 -6.78 -16.47
C LEU A 174 1.52 -6.35 -14.99
#